data_80f6d5f12a591496480e632d7a9f0097
#
_entry.id   80f6d5f12a591496480e632d7a9f0097
#
_cell.length_a   1.000
_cell.length_b   1.000
_cell.length_c   1.000
_cell.angle_alpha   90.00
_cell.angle_beta   90.00
_cell.angle_gamma   90.00
#
_symmetry.space_group_name_H-M   'P 1'
#
loop_
_entity.id
_entity.type
_entity.pdbx_description
1 polymer ?
#
loop_
_entity_poly.entity_id
_entity_poly.type
_entity_poly.pdbx_seq_one_letter_code
_entity_poly.pdbx_strand_id
1 'polypeptide(L)'
;MSADAGIDGLLEPLSLCLDAESARRLVAFRIEPKVQARIEMLGERANEGQLNAEERSEDEALIIAADFIAILRLKAQRHLARIAN
;
A
#
# COMPACT_ATOMS: atom_id res chain seq x y z
N MET A 1 3.29 -20.52 -5.62
CA MET A 1 2.37 -19.56 -4.98
C MET A 1 2.98 -18.16 -5.06
N SER A 2 2.24 -17.19 -5.54
CA SER A 2 2.76 -15.83 -5.65
C SER A 2 2.76 -15.13 -4.29
N ALA A 3 3.66 -14.17 -4.11
CA ALA A 3 3.70 -13.34 -2.91
C ALA A 3 2.39 -12.59 -2.71
N ASP A 4 1.74 -12.22 -3.81
CA ASP A 4 0.45 -11.50 -3.79
C ASP A 4 -0.66 -12.33 -3.15
N ALA A 5 -0.68 -13.64 -3.40
CA ALA A 5 -1.68 -14.52 -2.81
C ALA A 5 -1.54 -14.59 -1.28
N GLY A 6 -0.29 -14.59 -0.77
CA GLY A 6 -0.02 -14.57 0.66
C GLY A 6 -0.44 -13.27 1.30
N ILE A 7 -0.11 -12.15 0.67
CA ILE A 7 -0.48 -10.81 1.13
C ILE A 7 -1.99 -10.66 1.13
N ASP A 8 -2.64 -11.11 0.07
CA ASP A 8 -4.10 -11.06 -0.05
C ASP A 8 -4.78 -11.81 1.09
N GLY A 9 -4.34 -13.03 1.37
CA GLY A 9 -4.88 -13.84 2.45
C GLY A 9 -4.64 -13.26 3.84
N LEU A 10 -3.53 -12.51 4.00
CA LEU A 10 -3.23 -11.83 5.25
C LEU A 10 -4.13 -10.62 5.47
N LEU A 11 -4.35 -9.84 4.42
CA LEU A 11 -5.06 -8.56 4.52
C LEU A 11 -6.58 -8.72 4.47
N GLU A 12 -7.10 -9.80 3.90
CA GLU A 12 -8.55 -10.00 3.82
C GLU A 12 -9.22 -10.01 5.20
N PRO A 13 -8.78 -10.85 6.16
CA PRO A 13 -9.40 -10.81 7.49
C PRO A 13 -9.22 -9.48 8.20
N LEU A 14 -8.08 -8.82 7.97
CA LEU A 14 -7.82 -7.51 8.57
C LEU A 14 -8.83 -6.47 8.09
N SER A 15 -9.14 -6.47 6.79
CA SER A 15 -10.08 -5.52 6.23
C SER A 15 -11.49 -5.71 6.79
N LEU A 16 -11.85 -6.93 7.17
CA LEU A 16 -13.17 -7.23 7.74
C LEU A 16 -13.32 -6.71 9.17
N CYS A 17 -12.22 -6.31 9.82
CA CYS A 17 -12.26 -5.69 11.14
C CYS A 17 -12.70 -4.23 11.11
N LEU A 18 -12.76 -3.62 9.94
CA LEU A 18 -13.08 -2.20 9.79
C LEU A 18 -14.59 -1.97 9.85
N ASP A 19 -15.01 -0.96 10.61
CA ASP A 19 -16.37 -0.46 10.52
C ASP A 19 -16.49 0.48 9.31
N ALA A 20 -17.71 0.97 9.04
CA ALA A 20 -17.95 1.81 7.86
C ALA A 20 -17.11 3.09 7.88
N GLU A 21 -16.97 3.73 9.05
CA GLU A 21 -16.20 4.96 9.16
C GLU A 21 -14.72 4.72 8.94
N SER A 22 -14.16 3.70 9.58
CA SER A 22 -12.75 3.34 9.42
C SER A 22 -12.45 2.94 7.98
N ALA A 23 -13.34 2.18 7.36
CA ALA A 23 -13.19 1.79 5.97
C ALA A 23 -13.17 3.01 5.04
N ARG A 24 -14.06 3.99 5.26
CA ARG A 24 -14.08 5.23 4.47
C ARG A 24 -12.78 6.01 4.62
N ARG A 25 -12.27 6.11 5.85
CA ARG A 25 -11.01 6.80 6.13
C ARG A 25 -9.85 6.14 5.41
N LEU A 26 -9.83 4.82 5.42
CA LEU A 26 -8.75 4.07 4.76
C LEU A 26 -8.83 4.23 3.24
N VAL A 27 -10.04 4.18 2.65
CA VAL A 27 -10.23 4.40 1.22
C VAL A 27 -9.77 5.81 0.81
N ALA A 28 -10.02 6.80 1.68
CA ALA A 28 -9.64 8.19 1.42
C ALA A 28 -8.17 8.47 1.72
N PHE A 29 -7.48 7.56 2.40
CA PHE A 29 -6.09 7.77 2.79
C PHE A 29 -5.21 7.98 1.56
N ARG A 30 -4.29 8.93 1.67
CA ARG A 30 -3.27 9.19 0.65
C ARG A 30 -1.92 9.33 1.34
N ILE A 31 -0.89 8.83 0.68
CA ILE A 31 0.48 8.94 1.18
C ILE A 31 0.84 10.42 1.24
N GLU A 32 1.49 10.83 2.33
CA GLU A 32 1.93 12.20 2.52
C GLU A 32 2.78 12.66 1.33
N PRO A 33 2.58 13.91 0.83
CA PRO A 33 3.30 14.38 -0.36
C PRO A 33 4.82 14.28 -0.27
N LYS A 34 5.41 14.51 0.90
CA LYS A 34 6.86 14.38 1.08
C LYS A 34 7.32 12.94 0.87
N VAL A 35 6.56 11.98 1.38
CA VAL A 35 6.88 10.57 1.22
C VAL A 35 6.66 10.14 -0.22
N GLN A 36 5.58 10.61 -0.84
CA GLN A 36 5.31 10.32 -2.25
C GLN A 36 6.43 10.86 -3.15
N ALA A 37 6.91 12.06 -2.88
CA ALA A 37 8.03 12.66 -3.63
C ALA A 37 9.30 11.82 -3.45
N ARG A 38 9.55 11.32 -2.24
CA ARG A 38 10.70 10.46 -1.97
C ARG A 38 10.61 9.16 -2.76
N ILE A 39 9.44 8.54 -2.79
CA ILE A 39 9.20 7.31 -3.55
C ILE A 39 9.50 7.54 -5.03
N GLU A 40 8.98 8.63 -5.59
CA GLU A 40 9.19 8.97 -7.00
C GLU A 40 10.65 9.23 -7.32
N MET A 41 11.34 9.96 -6.46
CA MET A 41 12.76 10.26 -6.65
C MET A 41 13.61 8.98 -6.63
N LEU A 42 13.35 8.10 -5.66
CA LEU A 42 14.05 6.82 -5.57
C LEU A 42 13.77 5.95 -6.79
N GLY A 43 12.52 5.94 -7.26
CA GLY A 43 12.14 5.19 -8.46
C GLY A 43 12.87 5.66 -9.70
N GLU A 44 13.00 6.98 -9.88
CA GLU A 44 13.74 7.55 -11.01
C GLU A 44 15.21 7.17 -10.95
N ARG A 45 15.82 7.28 -9.77
CA ARG A 45 17.23 6.93 -9.59
C ARG A 45 17.46 5.43 -9.76
N ALA A 46 16.51 4.60 -9.34
CA ALA A 46 16.58 3.16 -9.55
C ALA A 46 16.59 2.82 -11.03
N ASN A 47 15.75 3.50 -11.82
CA ASN A 47 15.70 3.29 -13.27
C ASN A 47 17.01 3.67 -13.95
N GLU A 48 17.74 4.62 -13.37
CA GLU A 48 19.04 5.06 -13.88
C GLU A 48 20.21 4.27 -13.30
N GLY A 49 19.93 3.32 -12.41
CA GLY A 49 20.96 2.51 -11.77
C GLY A 49 21.83 3.28 -10.78
N GLN A 50 21.28 4.34 -10.19
CA GLN A 50 22.03 5.29 -9.36
C GLN A 50 21.81 5.15 -7.86
N LEU A 51 21.09 4.12 -7.42
CA LEU A 51 20.85 3.93 -6.00
C LEU A 51 22.07 3.29 -5.33
N ASN A 52 22.45 3.83 -4.16
CA ASN A 52 23.39 3.14 -3.29
C ASN A 52 22.65 2.04 -2.52
N ALA A 53 23.40 1.26 -1.71
CA ALA A 53 22.81 0.11 -1.01
C ALA A 53 21.71 0.51 -0.04
N GLU A 54 21.88 1.62 0.69
CA GLU A 54 20.88 2.10 1.65
C GLU A 54 19.64 2.58 0.94
N GLU A 55 19.81 3.32 -0.14
CA GLU A 55 18.70 3.82 -0.94
C GLU A 55 17.92 2.69 -1.60
N ARG A 56 18.62 1.64 -2.04
CA ARG A 56 17.98 0.47 -2.62
C ARG A 56 17.10 -0.24 -1.59
N SER A 57 17.60 -0.41 -0.36
CA SER A 57 16.80 -0.99 0.72
C SER A 57 15.57 -0.15 1.03
N GLU A 58 15.75 1.17 1.06
CA GLU A 58 14.63 2.09 1.31
C GLU A 58 13.59 1.99 0.19
N ASP A 59 14.05 1.99 -1.06
CA ASP A 59 13.17 1.90 -2.23
C ASP A 59 12.35 0.62 -2.20
N GLU A 60 12.99 -0.51 -1.95
CA GLU A 60 12.32 -1.81 -1.86
C GLU A 60 11.28 -1.83 -0.74
N ALA A 61 11.63 -1.29 0.43
CA ALA A 61 10.71 -1.24 1.57
C ALA A 61 9.50 -0.36 1.28
N LEU A 62 9.72 0.79 0.63
CA LEU A 62 8.63 1.70 0.28
C LEU A 62 7.70 1.10 -0.77
N ILE A 63 8.25 0.37 -1.74
CA ILE A 63 7.45 -0.32 -2.76
C ILE A 63 6.55 -1.36 -2.09
N ILE A 64 7.11 -2.17 -1.20
CA ILE A 64 6.35 -3.18 -0.48
C ILE A 64 5.23 -2.54 0.35
N ALA A 65 5.57 -1.47 1.08
CA ALA A 65 4.59 -0.76 1.91
C ALA A 65 3.47 -0.15 1.06
N ALA A 66 3.83 0.45 -0.08
CA ALA A 66 2.84 1.03 -0.99
C ALA A 66 1.90 -0.04 -1.56
N ASP A 67 2.43 -1.21 -1.87
CA ASP A 67 1.61 -2.34 -2.35
C ASP A 67 0.64 -2.80 -1.27
N PHE A 68 1.09 -2.93 -0.02
CA PHE A 68 0.23 -3.27 1.11
C PHE A 68 -0.92 -2.27 1.25
N ILE A 69 -0.60 -0.99 1.20
CA ILE A 69 -1.59 0.08 1.33
C ILE A 69 -2.61 0.00 0.19
N ALA A 70 -2.15 -0.21 -1.04
CA ALA A 70 -3.03 -0.29 -2.21
C ALA A 70 -3.98 -1.49 -2.10
N ILE A 71 -3.47 -2.64 -1.70
CA ILE A 71 -4.27 -3.84 -1.55
C ILE A 71 -5.29 -3.67 -0.42
N LEU A 72 -4.86 -3.14 0.72
CA LEU A 72 -5.73 -2.92 1.86
C LEU A 72 -6.84 -1.92 1.52
N ARG A 73 -6.52 -0.85 0.79
CA ARG A 73 -7.53 0.11 0.35
C ARG A 73 -8.58 -0.52 -0.54
N LEU A 74 -8.15 -1.36 -1.47
CA LEU A 74 -9.08 -2.07 -2.36
C LEU A 74 -10.02 -2.98 -1.56
N LYS A 75 -9.47 -3.71 -0.60
CA LYS A 75 -10.27 -4.58 0.27
C LYS A 75 -11.22 -3.79 1.15
N ALA A 76 -10.77 -2.65 1.67
CA ALA A 76 -11.60 -1.76 2.46
C ALA A 76 -12.76 -1.22 1.62
N GLN A 77 -12.50 -0.88 0.36
CA GLN A 77 -13.53 -0.41 -0.56
C GLN A 77 -14.59 -1.48 -0.79
N ARG A 78 -14.17 -2.72 -1.02
CA ARG A 78 -15.09 -3.84 -1.21
C ARG A 78 -15.90 -4.13 0.05
N HIS A 79 -15.24 -4.09 1.20
CA HIS A 79 -15.88 -4.32 2.48
C HIS A 79 -16.93 -3.22 2.75
N LEU A 80 -16.56 -1.97 2.50
CA LEU A 80 -17.45 -0.83 2.67
C LEU A 80 -18.70 -0.97 1.79
N ALA A 81 -18.55 -1.41 0.55
CA ALA A 81 -19.66 -1.62 -0.36
C ALA A 81 -20.64 -2.67 0.19
N ARG A 82 -20.14 -3.68 0.88
CA ARG A 82 -20.98 -4.72 1.47
C ARG A 82 -21.71 -4.27 2.74
N ILE A 83 -21.03 -3.52 3.62
CA ILE A 83 -21.62 -3.11 4.91
C ILE A 83 -22.42 -1.82 4.82
N ALA A 84 -22.21 -1.02 3.78
CA ALA A 84 -22.91 0.25 3.60
C ALA A 84 -24.24 0.09 2.86
N ASN A 85 -24.55 -1.10 2.39
CA ASN A 85 -25.81 -1.39 1.72
C ASN A 85 -26.84 -1.91 2.74
#